data_2774329816cf1f63d8d1013f69f0d94d
#
_entry.id   2774329816cf1f63d8d1013f69f0d94d
#
_cell.length_a   1.000
_cell.length_b   1.000
_cell.length_c   1.000
_cell.angle_alpha   90.00
_cell.angle_beta   90.00
_cell.angle_gamma   90.00
#
_symmetry.space_group_name_H-M   'P 1'
#
loop_
_entity.id
_entity.type
_entity.pdbx_description
1 polymer ?
#
loop_
_entity_poly.entity_id
_entity_poly.type
_entity_poly.pdbx_seq_one_letter_code
_entity_poly.pdbx_strand_id
1 'polypeptide(L)'
;VAVLLLGLLFQTVQATDCTYRKDSLGNTRYQCDDGRSGTLRKDSLGNVRDSQSGTTWRKDSLGNVRSSEGTTYRKDSLGNVRVSRPGTGDTVTWRKDSLGNLRSSDGTRCRTNSLGQVRCDGPSTPPAVFGAK
;
A
#
# COMPACT_ATOMS: atom_id res chain seq x y z
N VAL A 1 -36.52 -23.72 22.28
CA VAL A 1 -36.08 -23.65 20.90
C VAL A 1 -35.05 -22.58 20.78
N ALA A 2 -33.83 -23.00 20.93
CA ALA A 2 -32.74 -22.10 20.66
C ALA A 2 -32.80 -21.73 19.19
N VAL A 3 -33.30 -20.60 18.92
CA VAL A 3 -33.00 -19.98 17.67
C VAL A 3 -31.53 -19.69 17.73
N LEU A 4 -30.80 -20.61 17.24
CA LEU A 4 -29.50 -20.34 16.73
C LEU A 4 -29.71 -19.31 15.65
N LEU A 5 -29.79 -18.11 16.06
CA LEU A 5 -29.22 -17.07 15.28
C LEU A 5 -27.76 -17.43 15.20
N LEU A 6 -27.50 -18.29 14.31
CA LEU A 6 -26.30 -18.25 13.57
C LEU A 6 -26.14 -16.81 13.20
N GLY A 7 -25.42 -16.12 14.04
CA GLY A 7 -24.80 -14.94 13.59
C GLY A 7 -24.04 -15.33 12.38
N LEU A 8 -24.67 -15.17 11.27
CA LEU A 8 -23.99 -15.01 10.04
C LEU A 8 -23.09 -13.82 10.29
N LEU A 9 -21.97 -14.15 10.88
CA LEU A 9 -20.83 -13.29 10.86
C LEU A 9 -20.41 -13.21 9.42
N PHE A 10 -21.15 -12.40 8.69
CA PHE A 10 -20.58 -11.79 7.52
C PHE A 10 -19.47 -10.91 8.05
N GLN A 11 -18.31 -11.48 8.17
CA GLN A 11 -17.12 -10.68 8.18
C GLN A 11 -17.04 -10.06 6.80
N THR A 12 -17.74 -8.98 6.64
CA THR A 12 -17.40 -8.05 5.60
C THR A 12 -15.97 -7.66 5.90
N VAL A 13 -15.07 -8.08 5.04
CA VAL A 13 -13.73 -7.51 4.99
C VAL A 13 -13.98 -6.05 4.67
N GLN A 14 -14.08 -5.23 5.70
CA GLN A 14 -14.20 -3.80 5.51
C GLN A 14 -12.89 -3.32 4.92
N ALA A 15 -12.98 -2.72 3.75
CA ALA A 15 -11.90 -1.98 3.17
C ALA A 15 -11.36 -1.01 4.22
N THR A 16 -10.09 -1.17 4.59
CA THR A 16 -9.47 -0.31 5.58
C THR A 16 -9.01 0.98 4.91
N ASP A 17 -9.52 2.10 5.36
CA ASP A 17 -9.06 3.40 4.88
C ASP A 17 -7.80 3.79 5.61
N CYS A 18 -6.76 4.11 4.87
CA CYS A 18 -5.49 4.56 5.42
C CYS A 18 -5.13 5.94 4.86
N THR A 19 -4.57 6.78 5.71
CA THR A 19 -4.05 8.09 5.31
C THR A 19 -2.54 8.08 5.46
N TYR A 20 -1.84 8.55 4.43
CA TYR A 20 -0.39 8.61 4.38
C TYR A 20 0.05 10.06 4.29
N ARG A 21 0.96 10.47 5.17
CA ARG A 21 1.51 11.83 5.22
C ARG A 21 3.02 11.79 5.19
N LYS A 22 3.61 12.61 4.35
CA LYS A 22 5.06 12.74 4.27
C LYS A 22 5.53 13.83 5.21
N ASP A 23 6.56 13.53 6.02
CA ASP A 23 7.15 14.53 6.89
C ASP A 23 8.29 15.27 6.19
N SER A 24 8.90 16.24 6.87
CA SER A 24 9.97 17.07 6.33
C SER A 24 11.26 16.30 6.06
N LEU A 25 11.44 15.13 6.67
CA LEU A 25 12.62 14.29 6.50
C LEU A 25 12.45 13.25 5.38
N GLY A 26 11.29 13.25 4.71
CA GLY A 26 10.99 12.27 3.65
C GLY A 26 10.41 10.96 4.15
N ASN A 27 10.17 10.81 5.44
CA ASN A 27 9.49 9.65 6.00
C ASN A 27 8.00 9.79 5.80
N THR A 28 7.29 8.67 5.71
CA THR A 28 5.84 8.65 5.54
C THR A 28 5.19 8.08 6.79
N ARG A 29 4.29 8.85 7.38
CA ARG A 29 3.45 8.37 8.49
C ARG A 29 2.13 7.89 7.95
N TYR A 30 1.65 6.77 8.46
CA TYR A 30 0.35 6.28 8.07
C TYR A 30 -0.52 6.03 9.29
N GLN A 31 -1.81 6.19 9.08
CA GLN A 31 -2.84 5.89 10.06
C GLN A 31 -4.03 5.29 9.32
N CYS A 32 -4.52 4.18 9.82
CA CYS A 32 -5.64 3.46 9.24
C CYS A 32 -6.85 3.49 10.18
N ASP A 33 -8.05 3.37 9.62
CA ASP A 33 -9.29 3.41 10.40
C ASP A 33 -9.44 2.21 11.33
N ASP A 34 -8.70 1.11 11.08
CA ASP A 34 -8.70 -0.06 11.96
C ASP A 34 -7.75 0.08 13.16
N GLY A 35 -7.16 1.24 13.36
CA GLY A 35 -6.26 1.51 14.48
C GLY A 35 -4.79 1.27 14.20
N ARG A 36 -4.42 0.73 13.04
CA ARG A 36 -3.01 0.55 12.68
C ARG A 36 -2.38 1.91 12.36
N SER A 37 -1.19 2.11 12.88
CA SER A 37 -0.42 3.31 12.59
C SER A 37 1.07 2.98 12.61
N GLY A 38 1.85 3.73 11.87
CA GLY A 38 3.29 3.51 11.83
C GLY A 38 3.99 4.57 11.00
N THR A 39 5.30 4.39 10.88
CA THR A 39 6.16 5.27 10.10
C THR A 39 6.97 4.44 9.14
N LEU A 40 6.93 4.83 7.88
CA LEU A 40 7.76 4.27 6.82
C LEU A 40 8.99 5.18 6.70
N ARG A 41 10.13 4.66 7.09
CA ARG A 41 11.39 5.41 7.09
C ARG A 41 12.20 5.10 5.85
N LYS A 42 12.62 6.14 5.18
CA LYS A 42 13.45 6.04 4.00
C LYS A 42 14.89 6.31 4.36
N ASP A 43 15.79 5.41 3.97
CA ASP A 43 17.21 5.61 4.19
C ASP A 43 17.87 6.33 2.99
N SER A 44 19.17 6.56 3.08
CA SER A 44 19.92 7.27 2.04
C SER A 44 20.03 6.51 0.74
N LEU A 45 19.84 5.19 0.78
CA LEU A 45 19.87 4.32 -0.41
C LEU A 45 18.52 4.17 -1.07
N GLY A 46 17.47 4.79 -0.51
CA GLY A 46 16.11 4.67 -1.03
C GLY A 46 15.33 3.47 -0.50
N ASN A 47 15.88 2.71 0.43
CA ASN A 47 15.16 1.63 1.07
C ASN A 47 14.16 2.20 2.08
N VAL A 48 13.05 1.49 2.28
CA VAL A 48 11.99 1.91 3.19
C VAL A 48 11.78 0.83 4.24
N ARG A 49 11.62 1.23 5.48
CA ARG A 49 11.34 0.32 6.58
C ARG A 49 10.11 0.75 7.35
N ASP A 50 9.21 -0.21 7.61
CA ASP A 50 8.02 0.03 8.41
C ASP A 50 8.33 -0.19 9.88
N SER A 51 8.04 0.81 10.72
CA SER A 51 8.29 0.74 12.16
C SER A 51 7.38 -0.25 12.88
N GLN A 52 6.20 -0.52 12.34
CA GLN A 52 5.22 -1.40 12.98
C GLN A 52 5.46 -2.87 12.64
N SER A 53 5.57 -3.19 11.37
CA SER A 53 5.71 -4.58 10.91
C SER A 53 7.16 -5.05 10.82
N GLY A 54 8.11 -4.12 10.78
CA GLY A 54 9.52 -4.42 10.54
C GLY A 54 9.82 -4.78 9.09
N THR A 55 8.85 -4.73 8.20
CA THR A 55 9.04 -5.01 6.79
C THR A 55 9.97 -3.98 6.17
N THR A 56 10.91 -4.44 5.35
CA THR A 56 11.83 -3.58 4.63
C THR A 56 11.61 -3.75 3.13
N TRP A 57 11.52 -2.63 2.43
CA TRP A 57 11.41 -2.60 0.97
C TRP A 57 12.72 -2.07 0.40
N ARG A 58 13.32 -2.83 -0.51
CA ARG A 58 14.59 -2.46 -1.14
C ARG A 58 14.39 -2.18 -2.61
N LYS A 59 14.99 -1.10 -3.06
CA LYS A 59 14.95 -0.71 -4.45
C LYS A 59 16.21 -1.24 -5.15
N ASP A 60 16.03 -1.90 -6.31
CA ASP A 60 17.16 -2.37 -7.09
C ASP A 60 17.58 -1.30 -8.11
N SER A 61 18.63 -1.60 -8.89
CA SER A 61 19.17 -0.69 -9.88
C SER A 61 18.21 -0.42 -11.05
N LEU A 62 17.25 -1.30 -11.27
CA LEU A 62 16.24 -1.16 -12.32
C LEU A 62 15.01 -0.39 -11.87
N GLY A 63 14.96 0.01 -10.60
CA GLY A 63 13.81 0.71 -10.04
C GLY A 63 12.71 -0.20 -9.50
N ASN A 64 12.90 -1.51 -9.51
CA ASN A 64 11.97 -2.45 -8.89
C ASN A 64 12.16 -2.44 -7.37
N VAL A 65 11.08 -2.69 -6.64
CA VAL A 65 11.12 -2.73 -5.19
C VAL A 65 10.75 -4.14 -4.73
N ARG A 66 11.51 -4.65 -3.78
CA ARG A 66 11.26 -5.96 -3.19
C ARG A 66 11.15 -5.84 -1.68
N SER A 67 10.11 -6.42 -1.11
CA SER A 67 9.94 -6.45 0.34
C SER A 67 10.68 -7.63 0.96
N SER A 68 10.95 -7.53 2.28
CA SER A 68 11.53 -8.62 3.05
C SER A 68 10.61 -9.85 3.15
N GLU A 69 9.34 -9.67 2.84
CA GLU A 69 8.34 -10.75 2.81
C GLU A 69 8.24 -11.43 1.45
N GLY A 70 9.01 -10.97 0.46
CA GLY A 70 9.05 -11.56 -0.87
C GLY A 70 8.13 -10.92 -1.90
N THR A 71 7.38 -9.88 -1.53
CA THR A 71 6.54 -9.14 -2.48
C THR A 71 7.42 -8.31 -3.40
N THR A 72 7.14 -8.34 -4.70
CA THR A 72 7.90 -7.59 -5.70
C THR A 72 6.99 -6.57 -6.38
N TYR A 73 7.50 -5.35 -6.51
CA TYR A 73 6.84 -4.23 -7.17
C TYR A 73 7.62 -3.89 -8.42
N ARG A 74 7.01 -4.02 -9.59
CA ARG A 74 7.66 -3.72 -10.88
C ARG A 74 6.93 -2.62 -11.60
N LYS A 75 7.68 -1.65 -12.07
CA LYS A 75 7.16 -0.55 -12.86
C LYS A 75 7.33 -0.86 -14.33
N ASP A 76 6.25 -0.69 -15.12
CA ASP A 76 6.34 -0.86 -16.55
C ASP A 76 6.68 0.47 -17.26
N SER A 77 6.80 0.43 -18.58
CA SER A 77 7.15 1.61 -19.38
C SER A 77 6.05 2.68 -19.38
N LEU A 78 4.83 2.32 -19.05
CA LEU A 78 3.68 3.25 -18.98
C LEU A 78 3.52 3.87 -17.60
N GLY A 79 4.36 3.49 -16.64
CA GLY A 79 4.27 3.98 -15.26
C GLY A 79 3.33 3.17 -14.37
N ASN A 80 2.75 2.10 -14.86
CA ASN A 80 1.95 1.20 -14.03
C ASN A 80 2.86 0.36 -13.16
N VAL A 81 2.39 0.01 -11.96
CA VAL A 81 3.15 -0.82 -11.04
C VAL A 81 2.43 -2.15 -10.85
N ARG A 82 3.16 -3.23 -11.07
CA ARG A 82 2.68 -4.59 -10.87
C ARG A 82 3.24 -5.14 -9.58
N VAL A 83 2.35 -5.59 -8.70
CA VAL A 83 2.71 -6.16 -7.41
C VAL A 83 2.49 -7.67 -7.46
N SER A 84 3.56 -8.43 -7.22
CA SER A 84 3.50 -9.90 -7.17
C SER A 84 3.77 -10.36 -5.75
N ARG A 85 2.84 -11.14 -5.19
CA ARG A 85 2.96 -11.70 -3.84
C ARG A 85 3.48 -13.13 -3.92
N PRO A 86 4.38 -13.53 -2.99
CA PRO A 86 4.88 -14.90 -3.00
C PRO A 86 3.80 -15.88 -2.54
N GLY A 87 3.80 -17.07 -3.12
CA GLY A 87 2.99 -18.20 -2.68
C GLY A 87 1.55 -18.22 -3.14
N THR A 88 0.95 -17.12 -3.55
CA THR A 88 -0.46 -17.07 -3.97
C THR A 88 -0.63 -16.96 -5.48
N GLY A 89 0.42 -16.52 -6.18
CA GLY A 89 0.31 -16.22 -7.61
C GLY A 89 -0.52 -14.98 -7.92
N ASP A 90 -1.00 -14.29 -6.90
CA ASP A 90 -1.82 -13.10 -7.07
C ASP A 90 -0.99 -11.93 -7.54
N THR A 91 -1.47 -11.25 -8.55
CA THR A 91 -0.86 -10.05 -9.09
C THR A 91 -1.84 -8.90 -9.03
N VAL A 92 -1.42 -7.80 -8.42
CA VAL A 92 -2.22 -6.58 -8.35
C VAL A 92 -1.52 -5.53 -9.21
N THR A 93 -2.27 -4.89 -10.11
CA THR A 93 -1.73 -3.84 -10.96
C THR A 93 -2.26 -2.49 -10.51
N TRP A 94 -1.36 -1.54 -10.31
CA TRP A 94 -1.68 -0.17 -9.95
C TRP A 94 -1.54 0.74 -11.16
N ARG A 95 -2.55 1.56 -11.37
CA ARG A 95 -2.57 2.53 -12.47
C ARG A 95 -2.81 3.92 -11.92
N LYS A 96 -2.09 4.88 -12.50
CA LYS A 96 -2.25 6.28 -12.18
C LYS A 96 -3.13 6.93 -13.26
N ASP A 97 -4.15 7.67 -12.83
CA ASP A 97 -4.99 8.40 -13.77
C ASP A 97 -4.39 9.79 -14.09
N SER A 98 -5.04 10.55 -14.96
CA SER A 98 -4.58 11.86 -15.38
C SER A 98 -4.59 12.89 -14.25
N LEU A 99 -5.37 12.66 -13.20
CA LEU A 99 -5.45 13.53 -12.03
C LEU A 99 -4.45 13.18 -10.94
N GLY A 100 -3.65 12.13 -11.14
CA GLY A 100 -2.68 11.67 -10.15
C GLY A 100 -3.22 10.68 -9.13
N ASN A 101 -4.48 10.27 -9.24
CA ASN A 101 -5.05 9.26 -8.38
C ASN A 101 -4.57 7.87 -8.77
N LEU A 102 -4.47 6.97 -7.81
CA LEU A 102 -4.04 5.60 -8.04
C LEU A 102 -5.22 4.65 -7.90
N ARG A 103 -5.26 3.66 -8.75
CA ARG A 103 -6.28 2.61 -8.73
C ARG A 103 -5.62 1.26 -8.93
N SER A 104 -5.97 0.31 -8.08
CA SER A 104 -5.47 -1.06 -8.19
C SER A 104 -6.52 -1.99 -8.80
N SER A 105 -6.05 -3.11 -9.33
CA SER A 105 -6.94 -4.13 -9.91
C SER A 105 -7.77 -4.86 -8.85
N ASP A 106 -7.39 -4.77 -7.57
CA ASP A 106 -8.18 -5.36 -6.48
C ASP A 106 -9.27 -4.41 -5.93
N GLY A 107 -9.43 -3.23 -6.53
CA GLY A 107 -10.46 -2.27 -6.16
C GLY A 107 -10.00 -1.18 -5.21
N THR A 108 -8.75 -1.16 -4.79
CA THR A 108 -8.23 -0.09 -3.94
C THR A 108 -8.09 1.21 -4.73
N ARG A 109 -8.50 2.32 -4.12
CA ARG A 109 -8.39 3.65 -4.71
C ARG A 109 -7.63 4.56 -3.77
N CYS A 110 -6.70 5.31 -4.30
CA CYS A 110 -5.93 6.29 -3.54
C CYS A 110 -6.09 7.67 -4.17
N ARG A 111 -6.36 8.66 -3.32
CA ARG A 111 -6.51 10.06 -3.72
C ARG A 111 -5.48 10.90 -3.02
N THR A 112 -4.89 11.82 -3.76
CA THR A 112 -3.96 12.79 -3.20
C THR A 112 -4.67 14.13 -3.06
N ASN A 113 -4.61 14.74 -1.88
CA ASN A 113 -5.20 16.05 -1.66
C ASN A 113 -4.19 17.17 -1.99
N SER A 114 -4.62 18.42 -1.86
CA SER A 114 -3.78 19.59 -2.17
C SER A 114 -2.57 19.75 -1.23
N LEU A 115 -2.61 19.11 -0.07
CA LEU A 115 -1.50 19.13 0.90
C LEU A 115 -0.49 18.01 0.67
N GLY A 116 -0.67 17.20 -0.38
CA GLY A 116 0.20 16.07 -0.66
C GLY A 116 -0.08 14.82 0.16
N GLN A 117 -1.14 14.81 0.96
CA GLN A 117 -1.55 13.63 1.71
C GLN A 117 -2.27 12.65 0.80
N VAL A 118 -1.97 11.37 0.96
CA VAL A 118 -2.59 10.30 0.18
C VAL A 118 -3.55 9.54 1.06
N ARG A 119 -4.79 9.42 0.63
CA ARG A 119 -5.80 8.63 1.31
C ARG A 119 -6.20 7.47 0.43
N CYS A 120 -6.09 6.26 0.96
CA CYS A 120 -6.41 5.04 0.25
C CYS A 120 -7.59 4.33 0.88
N ASP A 121 -8.42 3.76 0.03
CA ASP A 121 -9.65 3.06 0.35
C ASP A 121 -9.57 1.69 -0.33
N GLY A 122 -9.35 0.65 0.47
CA GLY A 122 -9.24 -0.72 -0.04
C GLY A 122 -8.14 -1.54 0.64
N PRO A 123 -7.98 -2.81 0.24
CA PRO A 123 -7.11 -3.74 0.94
C PRO A 123 -5.61 -3.58 0.65
N SER A 124 -5.23 -2.87 -0.39
CA SER A 124 -3.83 -2.78 -0.82
C SER A 124 -3.20 -1.46 -0.44
N THR A 125 -1.90 -1.49 -0.15
CA THR A 125 -1.10 -0.29 0.10
C THR A 125 -0.53 0.23 -1.22
N PRO A 126 -0.58 1.54 -1.49
CA PRO A 126 -0.10 2.07 -2.75
C PRO A 126 1.43 1.97 -2.85
N PRO A 127 1.95 1.55 -4.00
CA PRO A 127 3.40 1.40 -4.17
C PRO A 127 4.17 2.72 -4.12
N ALA A 128 3.51 3.84 -4.38
CA ALA A 128 4.14 5.16 -4.26
C ALA A 128 4.67 5.45 -2.86
N VAL A 129 4.07 4.83 -1.82
CA VAL A 129 4.50 4.95 -0.43
C VAL A 129 5.88 4.32 -0.24
N PHE A 130 6.22 3.33 -1.05
CA PHE A 130 7.49 2.61 -0.97
C PHE A 130 8.53 3.14 -1.97
N GLY A 131 8.27 4.28 -2.59
CA GLY A 131 9.17 4.89 -3.56
C GLY A 131 9.12 4.29 -4.96
N ALA A 132 8.22 3.38 -5.23
CA ALA A 132 7.96 2.87 -6.57
C ALA A 132 7.00 3.83 -7.28
N LYS A 133 7.54 4.90 -7.85
CA LYS A 133 6.75 5.90 -8.58
C LYS A 133 6.40 5.45 -9.98
#